data_b62be12d02db64fa0919d956728302eb
#
_entry.id   b62be12d02db64fa0919d956728302eb
#
_cell.length_a   1.000
_cell.length_b   1.000
_cell.length_c   1.000
_cell.angle_alpha   90.00
_cell.angle_beta   90.00
_cell.angle_gamma   90.00
#
_symmetry.space_group_name_H-M   'P 1'
#
loop_
_entity.id
_entity.type
_entity.pdbx_description
1 polymer ?
#
loop_
_entity_poly.entity_id
_entity_poly.type
_entity_poly.pdbx_seq_one_letter_code
_entity_poly.pdbx_strand_id
1 'polypeptide(L)'
;VGALDRDFGLDAAGNADHAKAFIQGMADSGVGSAIKHYPGLGSVTGNTDFTADGILDTTTTLDGAEINAFNSVLEANPSMVMMSLATYQAIDPNNPAVFSSALVTAYLRNTVGFQGVITSDSLSATALSGVQPSDLGVRLVDAGGDLACIGAFDYVQQVLDGLNAKAAADS
;
A
#
# COMPACT_ATOMS: atom_id res chain seq x y z
N VAL A 1 6.74 1.86 -10.96
CA VAL A 1 6.42 0.50 -11.37
C VAL A 1 6.98 0.28 -12.77
N GLY A 2 8.26 -0.19 -12.82
CA GLY A 2 9.04 -0.23 -14.07
C GLY A 2 8.37 -0.99 -15.21
N ALA A 3 7.68 -2.11 -14.92
CA ALA A 3 6.97 -2.90 -15.93
C ALA A 3 5.81 -2.14 -16.62
N LEU A 4 5.38 -1.00 -16.10
CA LEU A 4 4.25 -0.20 -16.61
C LEU A 4 4.68 1.23 -16.96
N ASP A 5 5.97 1.54 -16.98
CA ASP A 5 6.52 2.88 -17.23
C ASP A 5 5.84 3.98 -16.39
N ARG A 6 5.59 3.68 -15.11
CA ARG A 6 4.92 4.60 -14.16
C ARG A 6 5.81 5.03 -13.01
N ASP A 7 7.11 5.00 -13.19
CA ASP A 7 8.11 5.54 -12.30
C ASP A 7 8.90 6.67 -13.01
N PHE A 8 9.87 7.25 -12.30
CA PHE A 8 10.70 8.29 -12.88
C PHE A 8 11.86 7.74 -13.76
N GLY A 9 11.94 6.41 -13.93
CA GLY A 9 12.95 5.77 -14.78
C GLY A 9 14.38 5.87 -14.25
N LEU A 10 14.57 6.08 -12.93
CA LEU A 10 15.84 6.32 -12.28
C LEU A 10 16.17 5.17 -11.31
N ASP A 11 17.37 5.18 -10.74
CA ASP A 11 17.69 4.34 -9.61
C ASP A 11 16.87 4.72 -8.34
N ALA A 12 17.03 3.96 -7.25
CA ALA A 12 16.28 4.17 -6.02
C ALA A 12 16.46 5.59 -5.46
N ALA A 13 17.68 6.13 -5.49
CA ALA A 13 17.98 7.47 -4.98
C ALA A 13 17.36 8.56 -5.86
N GLY A 14 17.52 8.46 -7.18
CA GLY A 14 16.94 9.41 -8.13
C GLY A 14 15.40 9.41 -8.10
N ASN A 15 14.77 8.24 -7.98
CA ASN A 15 13.31 8.14 -7.78
C ASN A 15 12.89 8.82 -6.47
N ALA A 16 13.62 8.63 -5.39
CA ALA A 16 13.32 9.28 -4.10
C ALA A 16 13.43 10.80 -4.18
N ASP A 17 14.48 11.34 -4.82
CA ASP A 17 14.69 12.77 -4.97
C ASP A 17 13.57 13.43 -5.80
N HIS A 18 13.16 12.80 -6.90
CA HIS A 18 12.05 13.28 -7.72
C HIS A 18 10.72 13.22 -6.96
N ALA A 19 10.48 12.14 -6.20
CA ALA A 19 9.28 12.04 -5.37
C ALA A 19 9.24 13.10 -4.27
N LYS A 20 10.36 13.38 -3.59
CA LYS A 20 10.47 14.45 -2.59
C LYS A 20 10.15 15.82 -3.21
N ALA A 21 10.73 16.13 -4.36
CA ALA A 21 10.46 17.39 -5.08
C ALA A 21 8.99 17.52 -5.49
N PHE A 22 8.38 16.44 -5.96
CA PHE A 22 6.95 16.42 -6.30
C PHE A 22 6.07 16.66 -5.08
N ILE A 23 6.34 15.97 -3.95
CA ILE A 23 5.60 16.14 -2.70
C ILE A 23 5.70 17.59 -2.21
N GLN A 24 6.90 18.19 -2.26
CA GLN A 24 7.10 19.57 -1.85
C GLN A 24 6.29 20.54 -2.72
N GLY A 25 6.32 20.38 -4.04
CA GLY A 25 5.54 21.24 -4.95
C GLY A 25 4.02 21.13 -4.73
N MET A 26 3.53 19.92 -4.41
CA MET A 26 2.12 19.72 -4.04
C MET A 26 1.78 20.43 -2.72
N ALA A 27 2.63 20.24 -1.69
CA ALA A 27 2.46 20.86 -0.38
C ALA A 27 2.47 22.39 -0.45
N ASP A 28 3.37 22.99 -1.23
CA ASP A 28 3.45 24.43 -1.46
C ASP A 28 2.15 25.02 -2.08
N SER A 29 1.41 24.16 -2.77
CA SER A 29 0.11 24.49 -3.36
C SER A 29 -1.08 24.11 -2.47
N GLY A 30 -0.85 23.63 -1.23
CA GLY A 30 -1.90 23.21 -0.31
C GLY A 30 -2.58 21.88 -0.70
N VAL A 31 -1.93 21.05 -1.53
CA VAL A 31 -2.46 19.78 -2.00
C VAL A 31 -1.73 18.61 -1.34
N GLY A 32 -2.49 17.67 -0.77
CA GLY A 32 -1.94 16.44 -0.20
C GLY A 32 -1.41 15.50 -1.29
N SER A 33 -0.40 14.71 -0.95
CA SER A 33 0.21 13.72 -1.84
C SER A 33 0.18 12.32 -1.24
N ALA A 34 0.20 11.29 -2.11
CA ALA A 34 0.30 9.90 -1.72
C ALA A 34 1.49 9.25 -2.43
N ILE A 35 2.36 8.60 -1.68
CA ILE A 35 3.41 7.75 -2.27
C ILE A 35 2.90 6.33 -2.45
N LYS A 36 3.30 5.67 -3.55
CA LYS A 36 2.77 4.35 -3.89
C LYS A 36 3.70 3.52 -4.78
N HIS A 37 3.60 2.24 -4.72
CA HIS A 37 2.81 1.38 -3.82
C HIS A 37 3.78 0.78 -2.80
N TYR A 38 3.62 1.11 -1.55
CA TYR A 38 4.54 0.70 -0.48
C TYR A 38 4.45 -0.82 -0.25
N PRO A 39 5.54 -1.55 -0.09
CA PRO A 39 6.95 -1.13 0.00
C PRO A 39 7.69 -1.06 -1.35
N GLY A 40 7.02 -1.19 -2.48
CA GLY A 40 7.56 -1.13 -3.83
C GLY A 40 7.04 -2.26 -4.72
N LEU A 41 6.71 -1.98 -5.97
CA LEU A 41 6.22 -2.96 -6.96
C LEU A 41 7.25 -3.27 -8.06
N GLY A 42 8.53 -2.85 -7.88
CA GLY A 42 9.54 -2.99 -8.94
C GLY A 42 9.87 -4.44 -9.31
N SER A 43 9.82 -5.34 -8.34
CA SER A 43 10.14 -6.76 -8.52
C SER A 43 8.92 -7.64 -8.88
N VAL A 44 7.72 -7.06 -8.90
CA VAL A 44 6.47 -7.75 -9.25
C VAL A 44 6.23 -7.63 -10.75
N THR A 45 5.92 -8.74 -11.42
CA THR A 45 5.73 -8.80 -12.88
C THR A 45 4.28 -8.65 -13.33
N GLY A 46 3.32 -8.97 -12.45
CA GLY A 46 1.88 -8.84 -12.70
C GLY A 46 1.36 -7.44 -12.33
N ASN A 47 0.32 -6.99 -13.06
CA ASN A 47 -0.42 -5.82 -12.66
C ASN A 47 -1.56 -6.23 -11.72
N THR A 48 -1.52 -5.78 -10.47
CA THR A 48 -2.47 -6.14 -9.41
C THR A 48 -3.93 -5.83 -9.72
N ASP A 49 -4.19 -4.87 -10.63
CA ASP A 49 -5.55 -4.55 -11.07
C ASP A 49 -6.18 -5.67 -11.89
N PHE A 50 -5.36 -6.41 -12.65
CA PHE A 50 -5.82 -7.32 -13.69
C PHE A 50 -5.45 -8.79 -13.49
N THR A 51 -4.59 -9.10 -12.51
CA THR A 51 -4.15 -10.47 -12.26
C THR A 51 -3.90 -10.74 -10.79
N ALA A 52 -4.14 -11.99 -10.38
CA ALA A 52 -3.68 -12.55 -9.12
C ALA A 52 -2.35 -13.32 -9.28
N ASP A 53 -1.88 -13.52 -10.50
CA ASP A 53 -0.63 -14.21 -10.82
C ASP A 53 0.53 -13.22 -10.97
N GLY A 54 1.74 -13.63 -10.58
CA GLY A 54 2.95 -12.82 -10.73
C GLY A 54 3.03 -11.62 -9.76
N ILE A 55 2.27 -11.66 -8.67
CA ILE A 55 2.23 -10.60 -7.63
C ILE A 55 2.94 -11.00 -6.34
N LEU A 56 3.76 -12.05 -6.37
CA LEU A 56 4.65 -12.44 -5.29
C LEU A 56 6.02 -11.80 -5.50
N ASP A 57 6.43 -10.95 -4.58
CA ASP A 57 7.79 -10.40 -4.50
C ASP A 57 8.64 -11.30 -3.60
N THR A 58 9.72 -11.85 -4.16
CA THR A 58 10.66 -12.76 -3.47
C THR A 58 11.96 -12.09 -3.09
N THR A 59 12.13 -10.78 -3.37
CA THR A 59 13.39 -10.06 -3.28
C THR A 59 13.40 -8.90 -2.28
N THR A 60 12.28 -8.20 -2.13
CA THR A 60 12.18 -7.03 -1.25
C THR A 60 12.25 -7.45 0.23
N THR A 61 13.17 -6.81 0.97
CA THR A 61 13.35 -7.00 2.41
C THR A 61 13.20 -5.68 3.16
N LEU A 62 13.03 -5.71 4.50
CA LEU A 62 12.86 -4.49 5.32
C LEU A 62 14.11 -3.59 5.36
N ASP A 63 15.27 -4.10 4.97
CA ASP A 63 16.54 -3.38 4.84
C ASP A 63 16.97 -3.19 3.37
N GLY A 64 16.11 -3.58 2.41
CA GLY A 64 16.38 -3.49 0.98
C GLY A 64 16.36 -2.07 0.43
N ALA A 65 16.94 -1.89 -0.77
CA ALA A 65 17.04 -0.58 -1.42
C ALA A 65 15.66 0.01 -1.76
N GLU A 66 14.70 -0.84 -2.13
CA GLU A 66 13.34 -0.46 -2.51
C GLU A 66 12.61 0.20 -1.35
N ILE A 67 12.57 -0.47 -0.20
CA ILE A 67 11.87 0.06 0.98
C ILE A 67 12.60 1.27 1.57
N ASN A 68 13.95 1.28 1.51
CA ASN A 68 14.75 2.42 1.95
C ASN A 68 14.51 3.67 1.09
N ALA A 69 14.29 3.50 -0.23
CA ALA A 69 13.90 4.60 -1.10
C ALA A 69 12.57 5.19 -0.66
N PHE A 70 11.54 4.36 -0.40
CA PHE A 70 10.25 4.82 0.14
C PHE A 70 10.42 5.52 1.50
N ASN A 71 11.16 4.91 2.43
CA ASN A 71 11.38 5.49 3.76
C ASN A 71 12.05 6.86 3.69
N SER A 72 13.02 7.06 2.78
CA SER A 72 13.65 8.36 2.59
C SER A 72 12.67 9.42 2.07
N VAL A 73 11.67 9.03 1.26
CA VAL A 73 10.63 9.94 0.75
C VAL A 73 9.67 10.40 1.85
N LEU A 74 9.47 9.59 2.91
CA LEU A 74 8.63 9.96 4.05
C LEU A 74 9.13 11.21 4.80
N GLU A 75 10.43 11.53 4.69
CA GLU A 75 11.01 12.79 5.23
C GLU A 75 10.38 14.05 4.60
N ALA A 76 9.83 13.96 3.40
CA ALA A 76 9.10 15.05 2.74
C ALA A 76 7.63 15.18 3.21
N ASN A 77 7.22 14.42 4.21
CA ASN A 77 5.88 14.44 4.81
C ASN A 77 4.72 14.28 3.81
N PRO A 78 4.68 13.21 2.98
CA PRO A 78 3.50 12.92 2.18
C PRO A 78 2.29 12.74 3.09
N SER A 79 1.12 13.19 2.63
CA SER A 79 -0.11 13.06 3.41
C SER A 79 -0.55 11.61 3.58
N MET A 80 -0.23 10.76 2.59
CA MET A 80 -0.67 9.38 2.53
C MET A 80 0.43 8.44 2.04
N VAL A 81 0.33 7.18 2.48
CA VAL A 81 1.05 6.03 1.91
C VAL A 81 0.01 5.03 1.41
N MET A 82 0.07 4.69 0.12
CA MET A 82 -0.77 3.64 -0.45
C MET A 82 -0.04 2.31 -0.40
N MET A 83 -0.66 1.33 0.26
CA MET A 83 -0.12 -0.01 0.39
C MET A 83 -0.32 -0.82 -0.89
N SER A 84 0.69 -1.62 -1.24
CA SER A 84 0.64 -2.57 -2.35
C SER A 84 -0.32 -3.73 -2.06
N LEU A 85 -0.87 -4.32 -3.12
CA LEU A 85 -1.64 -5.57 -3.06
C LEU A 85 -0.77 -6.82 -3.31
N ALA A 86 0.52 -6.64 -3.55
CA ALA A 86 1.47 -7.75 -3.69
C ALA A 86 1.83 -8.37 -2.33
N THR A 87 2.23 -9.64 -2.37
CA THR A 87 2.77 -10.36 -1.20
C THR A 87 4.29 -10.30 -1.24
N TYR A 88 4.92 -10.00 -0.10
CA TYR A 88 6.37 -9.87 0.05
C TYR A 88 6.89 -11.01 0.90
N GLN A 89 7.48 -12.02 0.24
CA GLN A 89 7.82 -13.31 0.87
C GLN A 89 8.77 -13.16 2.07
N ALA A 90 9.71 -12.26 2.02
CA ALA A 90 10.68 -12.05 3.10
C ALA A 90 10.13 -11.20 4.27
N ILE A 91 8.94 -10.58 4.12
CA ILE A 91 8.33 -9.72 5.14
C ILE A 91 7.11 -10.40 5.77
N ASP A 92 6.13 -10.76 4.94
CA ASP A 92 4.94 -11.50 5.34
C ASP A 92 4.48 -12.39 4.18
N PRO A 93 4.83 -13.68 4.19
CA PRO A 93 4.50 -14.59 3.09
C PRO A 93 3.01 -14.95 3.02
N ASN A 94 2.24 -14.65 4.07
CA ASN A 94 0.85 -15.09 4.19
C ASN A 94 -0.18 -14.02 3.82
N ASN A 95 0.24 -12.76 3.78
CA ASN A 95 -0.67 -11.65 3.51
C ASN A 95 -0.11 -10.70 2.43
N PRO A 96 -0.96 -10.19 1.53
CA PRO A 96 -0.61 -8.99 0.75
C PRO A 96 -0.22 -7.84 1.69
N ALA A 97 0.66 -6.94 1.23
CA ALA A 97 1.16 -5.83 2.04
C ALA A 97 0.04 -5.02 2.71
N VAL A 98 -1.07 -4.78 1.99
CA VAL A 98 -2.23 -4.04 2.47
C VAL A 98 -2.91 -4.69 3.70
N PHE A 99 -2.75 -6.00 3.90
CA PHE A 99 -3.33 -6.76 5.02
C PHE A 99 -2.28 -7.28 6.00
N SER A 100 -1.03 -6.87 5.85
CA SER A 100 0.07 -7.30 6.71
C SER A 100 0.24 -6.37 7.92
N SER A 101 -0.18 -6.79 9.10
CA SER A 101 0.07 -6.04 10.34
C SER A 101 1.57 -5.92 10.65
N ALA A 102 2.38 -6.89 10.18
CA ALA A 102 3.84 -6.82 10.30
C ALA A 102 4.40 -5.62 9.52
N LEU A 103 3.86 -5.36 8.32
CA LEU A 103 4.32 -4.25 7.49
C LEU A 103 3.61 -2.92 7.83
N VAL A 104 2.29 -2.93 7.98
CA VAL A 104 1.48 -1.72 8.21
C VAL A 104 1.71 -1.18 9.62
N THR A 105 1.38 -1.96 10.64
CA THR A 105 1.45 -1.52 12.03
C THR A 105 2.87 -1.59 12.58
N ALA A 106 3.49 -2.78 12.57
CA ALA A 106 4.77 -2.97 13.26
C ALA A 106 5.90 -2.22 12.58
N TYR A 107 5.96 -2.21 11.25
CA TYR A 107 7.05 -1.55 10.54
C TYR A 107 6.72 -0.10 10.19
N LEU A 108 5.72 0.19 9.36
CA LEU A 108 5.46 1.54 8.85
C LEU A 108 5.02 2.51 9.97
N ARG A 109 4.09 2.11 10.84
CA ARG A 109 3.64 2.95 11.97
C ARG A 109 4.68 3.04 13.08
N ASN A 110 5.13 1.87 13.58
CA ASN A 110 5.88 1.85 14.85
C ASN A 110 7.38 2.00 14.65
N THR A 111 7.97 1.38 13.61
CA THR A 111 9.42 1.43 13.37
C THR A 111 9.81 2.66 12.55
N VAL A 112 9.13 2.89 11.43
CA VAL A 112 9.39 4.06 10.55
C VAL A 112 8.78 5.34 11.14
N GLY A 113 7.67 5.22 11.87
CA GLY A 113 7.03 6.35 12.57
C GLY A 113 6.09 7.18 11.69
N PHE A 114 5.60 6.64 10.57
CA PHE A 114 4.67 7.38 9.70
C PHE A 114 3.33 7.65 10.40
N GLN A 115 2.92 8.92 10.46
CA GLN A 115 1.71 9.37 11.16
C GLN A 115 0.59 9.83 10.21
N GLY A 116 0.82 9.85 8.90
CA GLY A 116 -0.19 10.20 7.90
C GLY A 116 -1.18 9.06 7.63
N VAL A 117 -2.02 9.22 6.63
CA VAL A 117 -3.04 8.23 6.26
C VAL A 117 -2.40 7.03 5.54
N ILE A 118 -2.67 5.82 6.02
CA ILE A 118 -2.33 4.58 5.31
C ILE A 118 -3.57 4.12 4.54
N THR A 119 -3.50 4.22 3.20
CA THR A 119 -4.59 3.82 2.32
C THR A 119 -4.30 2.50 1.63
N SER A 120 -5.35 1.76 1.30
CA SER A 120 -5.21 0.62 0.39
C SER A 120 -5.02 1.11 -1.06
N ASP A 121 -4.44 0.27 -1.92
CA ASP A 121 -4.77 0.27 -3.34
C ASP A 121 -6.20 -0.29 -3.53
N SER A 122 -6.71 -0.37 -4.75
CA SER A 122 -8.10 -0.77 -4.98
C SER A 122 -8.44 -2.13 -4.37
N LEU A 123 -9.28 -2.16 -3.34
CA LEU A 123 -9.71 -3.41 -2.70
C LEU A 123 -10.56 -4.29 -3.63
N SER A 124 -11.06 -3.77 -4.74
CA SER A 124 -11.76 -4.53 -5.77
C SER A 124 -10.85 -5.05 -6.90
N ALA A 125 -9.53 -4.90 -6.76
CA ALA A 125 -8.56 -5.37 -7.75
C ALA A 125 -8.53 -6.91 -7.83
N THR A 126 -8.19 -7.43 -9.00
CA THR A 126 -8.13 -8.88 -9.28
C THR A 126 -7.15 -9.61 -8.35
N ALA A 127 -6.07 -8.95 -7.93
CA ALA A 127 -5.11 -9.49 -6.97
C ALA A 127 -5.76 -9.96 -5.65
N LEU A 128 -6.89 -9.38 -5.26
CA LEU A 128 -7.63 -9.72 -4.04
C LEU A 128 -8.88 -10.57 -4.29
N SER A 129 -9.09 -11.10 -5.49
CA SER A 129 -10.29 -11.87 -5.87
C SER A 129 -10.53 -13.13 -5.02
N GLY A 130 -9.51 -13.63 -4.33
CA GLY A 130 -9.63 -14.72 -3.36
C GLY A 130 -10.18 -14.33 -1.98
N VAL A 131 -10.38 -13.02 -1.71
CA VAL A 131 -10.91 -12.52 -0.44
C VAL A 131 -12.37 -12.11 -0.63
N GLN A 132 -13.23 -12.48 0.32
CA GLN A 132 -14.64 -12.06 0.28
C GLN A 132 -14.73 -10.53 0.42
N PRO A 133 -15.56 -9.85 -0.37
CA PRO A 133 -15.68 -8.39 -0.30
C PRO A 133 -16.00 -7.85 1.10
N SER A 134 -16.80 -8.56 1.90
CA SER A 134 -17.10 -8.20 3.29
C SER A 134 -15.86 -8.22 4.21
N ASP A 135 -14.85 -9.02 3.88
CA ASP A 135 -13.66 -9.15 4.71
C ASP A 135 -12.56 -8.13 4.37
N LEU A 136 -12.63 -7.51 3.18
CA LEU A 136 -11.58 -6.62 2.69
C LEU A 136 -11.33 -5.43 3.62
N GLY A 137 -12.41 -4.73 4.01
CA GLY A 137 -12.31 -3.58 4.92
C GLY A 137 -11.87 -3.99 6.33
N VAL A 138 -12.38 -5.11 6.82
CA VAL A 138 -12.01 -5.67 8.13
C VAL A 138 -10.52 -5.98 8.18
N ARG A 139 -10.00 -6.69 7.18
CA ARG A 139 -8.57 -7.03 7.10
C ARG A 139 -7.66 -5.80 6.98
N LEU A 140 -8.12 -4.76 6.25
CA LEU A 140 -7.39 -3.49 6.16
C LEU A 140 -7.26 -2.84 7.55
N VAL A 141 -8.36 -2.71 8.28
CA VAL A 141 -8.39 -2.08 9.61
C VAL A 141 -7.62 -2.92 10.62
N ASP A 142 -7.78 -4.24 10.62
CA ASP A 142 -7.04 -5.16 11.50
C ASP A 142 -5.52 -5.08 11.25
N ALA A 143 -5.09 -4.80 10.02
CA ALA A 143 -3.68 -4.56 9.70
C ALA A 143 -3.17 -3.19 10.15
N GLY A 144 -4.04 -2.23 10.46
CA GLY A 144 -3.71 -0.87 10.86
C GLY A 144 -3.83 0.18 9.74
N GLY A 145 -4.57 -0.12 8.66
CA GLY A 145 -4.89 0.83 7.60
C GLY A 145 -6.06 1.75 7.96
N ASP A 146 -6.08 2.95 7.39
CA ASP A 146 -7.02 4.02 7.73
C ASP A 146 -8.08 4.27 6.66
N LEU A 147 -7.75 4.04 5.38
CA LEU A 147 -8.58 4.43 4.25
C LEU A 147 -8.69 3.31 3.21
N ALA A 148 -9.91 2.84 2.97
CA ALA A 148 -10.21 1.88 1.93
C ALA A 148 -10.43 2.57 0.58
N CYS A 149 -9.54 2.34 -0.41
CA CYS A 149 -9.77 2.68 -1.79
C CYS A 149 -10.56 1.55 -2.48
N ILE A 150 -11.67 1.85 -3.15
CA ILE A 150 -12.53 0.85 -3.79
C ILE A 150 -12.82 1.30 -5.23
N GLY A 151 -12.30 0.56 -6.20
CA GLY A 151 -12.45 0.88 -7.63
C GLY A 151 -13.80 0.45 -8.24
N ALA A 152 -14.48 -0.53 -7.64
CA ALA A 152 -15.77 -1.03 -8.11
C ALA A 152 -16.88 -0.70 -7.11
N PHE A 153 -17.88 0.05 -7.55
CA PHE A 153 -18.94 0.58 -6.69
C PHE A 153 -19.77 -0.50 -5.97
N ASP A 154 -19.97 -1.65 -6.58
CA ASP A 154 -20.69 -2.79 -6.02
C ASP A 154 -20.00 -3.45 -4.82
N TYR A 155 -18.70 -3.21 -4.62
CA TYR A 155 -17.97 -3.65 -3.42
C TYR A 155 -18.23 -2.78 -2.19
N VAL A 156 -18.61 -1.51 -2.36
CA VAL A 156 -18.71 -0.53 -1.27
C VAL A 156 -19.64 -1.00 -0.16
N GLN A 157 -20.87 -1.44 -0.53
CA GLN A 157 -21.84 -1.88 0.47
C GLN A 157 -21.37 -3.14 1.21
N GLN A 158 -20.77 -4.09 0.51
CA GLN A 158 -20.27 -5.33 1.10
C GLN A 158 -19.12 -5.06 2.09
N VAL A 159 -18.21 -4.14 1.76
CA VAL A 159 -17.13 -3.70 2.68
C VAL A 159 -17.71 -3.03 3.92
N LEU A 160 -18.69 -2.15 3.76
CA LEU A 160 -19.36 -1.49 4.88
C LEU A 160 -20.12 -2.48 5.78
N ASP A 161 -20.80 -3.45 5.18
CA ASP A 161 -21.54 -4.49 5.93
C ASP A 161 -20.57 -5.33 6.78
N GLY A 162 -19.41 -5.70 6.22
CA GLY A 162 -18.37 -6.43 6.94
C GLY A 162 -17.80 -5.63 8.11
N LEU A 163 -17.47 -4.37 7.91
CA LEU A 163 -16.99 -3.48 8.98
C LEU A 163 -18.03 -3.29 10.09
N ASN A 164 -19.29 -3.08 9.73
CA ASN A 164 -20.37 -2.94 10.71
C ASN A 164 -20.58 -4.24 11.52
N ALA A 165 -20.53 -5.39 10.85
CA ALA A 165 -20.65 -6.68 11.54
C ALA A 165 -19.50 -6.92 12.53
N LYS A 166 -18.26 -6.59 12.14
CA LYS A 166 -17.08 -6.68 13.00
C LYS A 166 -17.20 -5.74 14.20
N ALA A 167 -17.54 -4.48 14.00
CA ALA A 167 -17.70 -3.50 15.07
C ALA A 167 -18.79 -3.91 16.08
N ALA A 168 -19.90 -4.50 15.60
CA ALA A 168 -20.95 -5.00 16.47
C ALA A 168 -20.52 -6.24 17.29
N ALA A 169 -19.58 -7.04 16.79
CA ALA A 169 -19.07 -8.22 17.49
C ALA A 169 -18.02 -7.88 18.55
N ASP A 170 -17.32 -6.75 18.40
CA ASP A 170 -16.25 -6.30 19.30
C ASP A 170 -16.75 -5.35 20.42
N SER A 171 -18.05 -4.99 20.43
CA SER A 171 -18.72 -4.16 21.42
C SER A 171 -19.34 -4.99 22.55
#